data_4016fe56a324094b1ea274ce30ce3ff7
#
_entry.id   4016fe56a324094b1ea274ce30ce3ff7
#
_cell.length_a   1.000
_cell.length_b   1.000
_cell.length_c   1.000
_cell.angle_alpha   90.00
_cell.angle_beta   90.00
_cell.angle_gamma   90.00
#
_symmetry.space_group_name_H-M   'P 1'
#
loop_
_entity.id
_entity.type
_entity.pdbx_description
1 polymer ?
#
loop_
_entity_poly.entity_id
_entity_poly.type
_entity_poly.pdbx_seq_one_letter_code
_entity_poly.pdbx_strand_id
1 'polypeptide(L)'
;MADSDSYLKWAACLLADLPADWERELAVVRTPIVPSPLQIAAAVGEGPLPPVLSARSLRRTAQRTKPDVIVVACTGPVVDVLVAEVLDEVRPRPVFVTGLPGISVPATDKAWLFRSGCDLFVVHSEREVAEFGEVAGRLGGGGLLGLARLPFLRGPVPPGFEPDGRERDRVVFATQAKVPRAREEREQVLLALAKLAERRPDLDVVVKLRALDGERQTHNERHPYQRLWQDLGEPGRLRFAAGSMDEHLSLAAGFVTVSSTAALEAIDRDVPLLVLEDFGVSAEMINLVFAGSGLLGTLDDLADGVFRAPEQEWRAANYFHPAAASTWVSRLGELLGGERPPPRSLLDGPVHAAARRRARLRVEVPPEVLRLGYKTKRRLARVLR
;
A
#
# COMPACT_ATOMS: atom_id res chain seq x y z
N MET A 1 11.81 -8.98 -4.46
CA MET A 1 11.65 -8.16 -5.69
C MET A 1 10.34 -7.39 -5.64
N ALA A 2 10.33 -6.12 -6.15
CA ALA A 2 9.17 -5.24 -6.08
C ALA A 2 8.91 -4.51 -7.40
N ASP A 3 7.65 -4.18 -7.74
CA ASP A 3 7.29 -3.51 -9.00
C ASP A 3 6.84 -2.05 -8.83
N SER A 4 6.71 -1.56 -7.62
CA SER A 4 6.29 -0.20 -7.29
C SER A 4 6.88 0.28 -5.98
N ASP A 5 6.78 1.57 -5.72
CA ASP A 5 7.27 2.25 -4.52
C ASP A 5 6.74 1.63 -3.22
N SER A 6 5.43 1.50 -3.09
CA SER A 6 4.79 0.94 -1.89
C SER A 6 5.20 -0.51 -1.64
N TYR A 7 5.31 -1.33 -2.69
CA TYR A 7 5.75 -2.71 -2.56
C TYR A 7 7.24 -2.81 -2.25
N LEU A 8 8.06 -1.88 -2.75
CA LEU A 8 9.50 -1.85 -2.44
C LEU A 8 9.74 -1.51 -0.97
N LYS A 9 9.06 -0.46 -0.46
CA LYS A 9 9.09 -0.09 0.95
C LYS A 9 8.65 -1.26 1.84
N TRP A 10 7.53 -1.91 1.49
CA TRP A 10 7.02 -3.08 2.19
C TRP A 10 8.04 -4.23 2.21
N ALA A 11 8.63 -4.57 1.06
CA ALA A 11 9.59 -5.65 0.97
C ALA A 11 10.87 -5.35 1.76
N ALA A 12 11.39 -4.12 1.68
CA ALA A 12 12.58 -3.72 2.41
C ALA A 12 12.38 -3.87 3.94
N CYS A 13 11.24 -3.39 4.44
CA CYS A 13 10.90 -3.52 5.86
C CYS A 13 10.68 -4.98 6.27
N LEU A 14 9.95 -5.78 5.47
CA LEU A 14 9.69 -7.19 5.76
C LEU A 14 11.00 -8.01 5.80
N LEU A 15 11.93 -7.72 4.90
CA LEU A 15 13.25 -8.36 4.91
C LEU A 15 14.08 -7.97 6.14
N ALA A 16 13.86 -6.80 6.73
CA ALA A 16 14.55 -6.39 7.95
C ALA A 16 14.15 -7.24 9.17
N ASP A 17 12.95 -7.83 9.17
CA ASP A 17 12.46 -8.71 10.25
C ASP A 17 13.04 -10.13 10.18
N LEU A 18 13.71 -10.49 9.09
CA LEU A 18 14.34 -11.82 8.96
C LEU A 18 15.57 -11.95 9.86
N PRO A 19 15.94 -13.17 10.27
CA PRO A 19 17.15 -13.45 11.05
C PRO A 19 18.40 -12.82 10.41
N ALA A 20 19.32 -12.33 11.22
CA ALA A 20 20.49 -11.56 10.76
C ALA A 20 21.49 -12.36 9.91
N ASP A 21 21.51 -13.68 10.09
CA ASP A 21 22.33 -14.65 9.36
C ASP A 21 21.82 -14.99 7.97
N TRP A 22 20.61 -14.50 7.59
CA TRP A 22 20.06 -14.71 6.27
C TRP A 22 20.61 -13.68 5.28
N GLU A 23 21.09 -14.16 4.13
CA GLU A 23 21.48 -13.30 3.01
C GLU A 23 20.24 -12.69 2.35
N ARG A 24 20.30 -11.40 2.07
CA ARG A 24 19.13 -10.63 1.56
C ARG A 24 19.55 -9.79 0.37
N GLU A 25 18.82 -9.93 -0.72
CA GLU A 25 18.98 -9.10 -1.90
C GLU A 25 17.65 -8.47 -2.31
N LEU A 26 17.69 -7.19 -2.69
CA LEU A 26 16.55 -6.48 -3.26
C LEU A 26 16.73 -6.27 -4.75
N ALA A 27 15.65 -6.40 -5.51
CA ALA A 27 15.60 -6.03 -6.91
C ALA A 27 14.26 -5.36 -7.25
N VAL A 28 14.27 -4.45 -8.22
CA VAL A 28 13.07 -3.81 -8.76
C VAL A 28 12.71 -4.44 -10.08
N VAL A 29 11.46 -4.87 -10.24
CA VAL A 29 10.93 -5.43 -11.49
C VAL A 29 10.61 -4.31 -12.45
N ARG A 30 11.16 -4.34 -13.66
CA ARG A 30 10.85 -3.36 -14.69
C ARG A 30 9.43 -3.55 -15.19
N THR A 31 8.54 -2.63 -14.82
CA THR A 31 7.14 -2.54 -15.24
C THR A 31 6.79 -1.10 -15.63
N PRO A 32 5.61 -0.84 -16.21
CA PRO A 32 5.17 0.54 -16.49
C PRO A 32 5.07 1.47 -15.26
N ILE A 33 5.00 0.90 -14.06
CA ILE A 33 4.91 1.62 -12.77
C ILE A 33 6.22 1.56 -11.96
N VAL A 34 7.33 1.22 -12.60
CA VAL A 34 8.65 1.20 -11.95
C VAL A 34 8.91 2.54 -11.24
N PRO A 35 9.32 2.52 -9.94
CA PRO A 35 9.59 3.74 -9.21
C PRO A 35 10.78 4.50 -9.79
N SER A 36 10.79 5.81 -9.57
CA SER A 36 11.96 6.65 -9.92
C SER A 36 13.15 6.33 -9.01
N PRO A 37 14.39 6.70 -9.41
CA PRO A 37 15.57 6.50 -8.55
C PRO A 37 15.41 7.15 -7.16
N LEU A 38 14.78 8.32 -7.08
CA LEU A 38 14.50 9.00 -5.81
C LEU A 38 13.52 8.22 -4.93
N GLN A 39 12.45 7.68 -5.54
CA GLN A 39 11.50 6.83 -4.83
C GLN A 39 12.15 5.52 -4.36
N ILE A 40 13.04 4.93 -5.17
CA ILE A 40 13.79 3.74 -4.78
C ILE A 40 14.68 4.06 -3.57
N ALA A 41 15.43 5.15 -3.61
CA ALA A 41 16.28 5.57 -2.50
C ALA A 41 15.46 5.80 -1.21
N ALA A 42 14.33 6.52 -1.32
CA ALA A 42 13.45 6.75 -0.18
C ALA A 42 12.83 5.47 0.41
N ALA A 43 12.59 4.46 -0.43
CA ALA A 43 11.99 3.19 0.01
C ALA A 43 12.97 2.25 0.72
N VAL A 44 14.26 2.28 0.33
CA VAL A 44 15.28 1.35 0.88
C VAL A 44 16.16 1.99 1.97
N GLY A 45 16.10 3.33 2.12
CA GLY A 45 16.94 4.05 3.09
C GLY A 45 18.41 4.07 2.68
N GLU A 46 19.29 4.03 3.69
CA GLU A 46 20.76 4.01 3.48
C GLU A 46 21.22 2.67 2.89
N GLY A 47 22.00 2.72 1.83
CA GLY A 47 22.57 1.54 1.19
C GLY A 47 22.58 1.59 -0.34
N PRO A 48 23.09 0.57 -1.01
CA PRO A 48 23.12 0.52 -2.46
C PRO A 48 21.71 0.37 -3.05
N LEU A 49 21.44 1.12 -4.11
CA LEU A 49 20.15 1.06 -4.79
C LEU A 49 19.95 -0.33 -5.43
N PRO A 50 18.80 -0.99 -5.22
CA PRO A 50 18.48 -2.25 -5.86
C PRO A 50 18.45 -2.11 -7.39
N PRO A 51 18.97 -3.08 -8.14
CA PRO A 51 18.96 -3.04 -9.59
C PRO A 51 17.54 -3.15 -10.15
N VAL A 52 17.26 -2.41 -11.24
CA VAL A 52 16.02 -2.52 -12.00
C VAL A 52 16.20 -3.59 -13.08
N LEU A 53 15.54 -4.73 -12.90
CA LEU A 53 15.72 -5.92 -13.73
C LEU A 53 14.49 -6.21 -14.62
N SER A 54 14.73 -6.66 -15.85
CA SER A 54 13.70 -7.24 -16.69
C SER A 54 13.32 -8.64 -16.20
N ALA A 55 12.14 -9.15 -16.58
CA ALA A 55 11.71 -10.52 -16.27
C ALA A 55 12.79 -11.56 -16.65
N ARG A 56 13.39 -11.40 -17.82
CA ARG A 56 14.47 -12.28 -18.29
C ARG A 56 15.71 -12.22 -17.42
N SER A 57 16.10 -11.02 -16.98
CA SER A 57 17.24 -10.84 -16.08
C SER A 57 16.96 -11.41 -14.69
N LEU A 58 15.74 -11.20 -14.17
CA LEU A 58 15.29 -11.79 -12.91
C LEU A 58 15.38 -13.30 -12.93
N ARG A 59 14.84 -13.96 -13.98
CA ARG A 59 14.96 -15.41 -14.13
C ARG A 59 16.40 -15.88 -14.16
N ARG A 60 17.27 -15.24 -14.97
CA ARG A 60 18.69 -15.58 -15.04
C ARG A 60 19.41 -15.41 -13.70
N THR A 61 19.11 -14.33 -12.98
CA THR A 61 19.67 -14.10 -11.64
C THR A 61 19.22 -15.20 -10.68
N ALA A 62 17.93 -15.51 -10.61
CA ALA A 62 17.40 -16.57 -9.75
C ALA A 62 17.98 -17.97 -10.09
N GLN A 63 18.16 -18.28 -11.38
CA GLN A 63 18.82 -19.53 -11.80
C GLN A 63 20.29 -19.61 -11.39
N ARG A 64 20.99 -18.47 -11.35
CA ARG A 64 22.41 -18.40 -10.96
C ARG A 64 22.57 -18.40 -9.44
N THR A 65 21.81 -17.59 -8.72
CA THR A 65 21.95 -17.44 -7.25
C THR A 65 21.23 -18.55 -6.48
N LYS A 66 20.23 -19.19 -7.10
CA LYS A 66 19.42 -20.28 -6.52
C LYS A 66 18.91 -19.94 -5.11
N PRO A 67 18.15 -18.83 -4.95
CA PRO A 67 17.67 -18.43 -3.65
C PRO A 67 16.69 -19.47 -3.09
N ASP A 68 16.73 -19.70 -1.78
CA ASP A 68 15.77 -20.57 -1.10
C ASP A 68 14.38 -19.94 -1.05
N VAL A 69 14.32 -18.62 -0.97
CA VAL A 69 13.09 -17.83 -0.86
C VAL A 69 13.08 -16.68 -1.87
N ILE A 70 11.95 -16.44 -2.51
CA ILE A 70 11.72 -15.26 -3.32
C ILE A 70 10.47 -14.52 -2.82
N VAL A 71 10.67 -13.34 -2.21
CA VAL A 71 9.58 -12.43 -1.85
C VAL A 71 9.14 -11.67 -3.11
N VAL A 72 7.93 -11.97 -3.60
CA VAL A 72 7.31 -11.37 -4.77
C VAL A 72 6.37 -10.25 -4.32
N ALA A 73 6.96 -9.10 -3.99
CA ALA A 73 6.29 -7.89 -3.54
C ALA A 73 5.82 -7.06 -4.75
N CYS A 74 4.79 -7.53 -5.43
CA CYS A 74 4.33 -6.95 -6.68
C CYS A 74 2.81 -6.81 -6.74
N THR A 75 2.35 -5.99 -7.70
CA THR A 75 0.91 -5.92 -8.01
C THR A 75 0.39 -7.29 -8.46
N GLY A 76 -0.85 -7.62 -8.10
CA GLY A 76 -1.40 -8.96 -8.26
C GLY A 76 -1.15 -9.63 -9.62
N PRO A 77 -1.48 -8.98 -10.76
CA PRO A 77 -1.22 -9.57 -12.08
C PRO A 77 0.26 -9.83 -12.37
N VAL A 78 1.17 -9.07 -11.75
CA VAL A 78 2.63 -9.27 -11.88
C VAL A 78 3.07 -10.45 -11.01
N VAL A 79 2.51 -10.60 -9.80
CA VAL A 79 2.77 -11.77 -8.94
C VAL A 79 2.44 -13.06 -9.69
N ASP A 80 1.22 -13.17 -10.23
CA ASP A 80 0.77 -14.37 -10.94
C ASP A 80 1.70 -14.72 -12.11
N VAL A 81 2.06 -13.74 -12.96
CA VAL A 81 2.96 -13.98 -14.11
C VAL A 81 4.37 -14.35 -13.67
N LEU A 82 4.91 -13.67 -12.65
CA LEU A 82 6.27 -13.97 -12.18
C LEU A 82 6.36 -15.39 -11.62
N VAL A 83 5.41 -15.80 -10.81
CA VAL A 83 5.42 -17.12 -10.16
C VAL A 83 5.09 -18.23 -11.14
N ALA A 84 4.02 -18.09 -11.93
CA ALA A 84 3.51 -19.17 -12.77
C ALA A 84 4.21 -19.30 -14.15
N GLU A 85 4.92 -18.27 -14.62
CA GLU A 85 5.50 -18.31 -15.98
C GLU A 85 6.99 -17.93 -16.01
N VAL A 86 7.42 -16.89 -15.27
CA VAL A 86 8.79 -16.36 -15.37
C VAL A 86 9.77 -17.16 -14.53
N LEU A 87 9.39 -17.52 -13.31
CA LEU A 87 10.25 -18.17 -12.31
C LEU A 87 9.90 -19.66 -12.12
N ASP A 88 8.91 -20.18 -12.80
CA ASP A 88 8.47 -21.58 -12.68
C ASP A 88 9.56 -22.60 -13.02
N GLU A 89 10.50 -22.23 -13.90
CA GLU A 89 11.63 -23.08 -14.33
C GLU A 89 12.87 -22.97 -13.41
N VAL A 90 12.85 -22.15 -12.36
CA VAL A 90 14.00 -22.02 -11.43
C VAL A 90 14.13 -23.30 -10.61
N ARG A 91 15.33 -23.88 -10.55
CA ARG A 91 15.62 -25.13 -9.83
C ARG A 91 16.90 -25.01 -8.97
N PRO A 92 16.89 -25.44 -7.69
CA PRO A 92 15.70 -25.89 -6.97
C PRO A 92 14.60 -24.83 -6.95
N ARG A 93 13.32 -25.24 -6.81
CA ARG A 93 12.20 -24.28 -6.75
C ARG A 93 12.27 -23.50 -5.44
N PRO A 94 12.34 -22.18 -5.49
CA PRO A 94 12.30 -21.36 -4.27
C PRO A 94 10.91 -21.39 -3.63
N VAL A 95 10.83 -21.12 -2.35
CA VAL A 95 9.60 -20.78 -1.66
C VAL A 95 9.16 -19.38 -2.10
N PHE A 96 7.97 -19.24 -2.68
CA PHE A 96 7.43 -17.96 -3.09
C PHE A 96 6.60 -17.34 -1.96
N VAL A 97 7.03 -16.18 -1.48
CA VAL A 97 6.33 -15.35 -0.49
C VAL A 97 5.73 -14.14 -1.18
N THR A 98 4.52 -13.77 -0.83
CA THR A 98 3.88 -12.54 -1.34
C THR A 98 3.07 -11.88 -0.23
N GLY A 99 2.55 -10.67 -0.48
CA GLY A 99 1.72 -9.95 0.47
C GLY A 99 1.06 -8.71 -0.15
N LEU A 100 0.50 -7.88 0.71
CA LEU A 100 -0.12 -6.60 0.38
C LEU A 100 0.52 -5.48 1.22
N PRO A 101 0.88 -4.33 0.63
CA PRO A 101 1.70 -3.32 1.32
C PRO A 101 0.90 -2.37 2.23
N GLY A 102 -0.34 -2.71 2.58
CA GLY A 102 -1.20 -1.83 3.37
C GLY A 102 -2.51 -2.51 3.74
N ILE A 103 -3.52 -1.71 4.06
CA ILE A 103 -4.86 -2.18 4.42
C ILE A 103 -5.45 -3.05 3.31
N SER A 104 -5.87 -4.26 3.67
CA SER A 104 -6.50 -5.22 2.75
C SER A 104 -7.84 -5.78 3.28
N VAL A 105 -8.52 -5.00 4.09
CA VAL A 105 -9.89 -5.22 4.54
C VAL A 105 -10.86 -4.41 3.67
N PRO A 106 -11.93 -5.01 3.13
CA PRO A 106 -12.23 -6.44 3.16
C PRO A 106 -11.32 -7.27 2.25
N ALA A 107 -11.09 -8.52 2.63
CA ALA A 107 -10.38 -9.47 1.78
C ALA A 107 -11.13 -9.70 0.47
N THR A 108 -10.42 -9.68 -0.65
CA THR A 108 -11.04 -9.84 -1.96
C THR A 108 -10.59 -11.12 -2.66
N ASP A 109 -11.51 -11.79 -3.37
CA ASP A 109 -11.21 -12.92 -4.23
C ASP A 109 -10.06 -12.62 -5.18
N LYS A 110 -10.06 -11.43 -5.75
CA LYS A 110 -9.05 -10.98 -6.70
C LYS A 110 -7.66 -10.93 -6.07
N ALA A 111 -7.53 -10.50 -4.81
CA ALA A 111 -6.26 -10.48 -4.10
C ALA A 111 -5.73 -11.90 -3.88
N TRP A 112 -6.60 -12.84 -3.50
CA TRP A 112 -6.27 -14.25 -3.33
C TRP A 112 -5.89 -14.91 -4.66
N LEU A 113 -6.73 -14.79 -5.68
CA LEU A 113 -6.53 -15.42 -6.99
C LEU A 113 -5.16 -15.09 -7.59
N PHE A 114 -4.75 -13.84 -7.58
CA PHE A 114 -3.44 -13.44 -8.11
C PHE A 114 -2.23 -13.94 -7.30
N ARG A 115 -2.44 -14.39 -6.07
CA ARG A 115 -1.39 -14.85 -5.15
C ARG A 115 -1.45 -16.34 -4.86
N SER A 116 -2.45 -17.03 -5.43
CA SER A 116 -2.71 -18.45 -5.18
C SER A 116 -1.60 -19.39 -5.62
N GLY A 117 -0.68 -18.95 -6.49
CA GLY A 117 0.53 -19.69 -6.85
C GLY A 117 1.71 -19.53 -5.88
N CYS A 118 1.59 -18.69 -4.85
CA CYS A 118 2.64 -18.48 -3.84
C CYS A 118 2.46 -19.43 -2.65
N ASP A 119 3.58 -19.80 -2.02
CA ASP A 119 3.60 -20.73 -0.89
C ASP A 119 3.18 -20.06 0.42
N LEU A 120 3.45 -18.76 0.55
CA LEU A 120 3.10 -17.96 1.72
C LEU A 120 2.51 -16.62 1.31
N PHE A 121 1.34 -16.31 1.82
CA PHE A 121 0.71 -15.01 1.67
C PHE A 121 0.72 -14.27 3.01
N VAL A 122 1.52 -13.21 3.08
CA VAL A 122 1.70 -12.37 4.27
C VAL A 122 0.61 -11.32 4.33
N VAL A 123 -0.06 -11.26 5.47
CA VAL A 123 -1.10 -10.29 5.85
C VAL A 123 -0.74 -9.62 7.17
N HIS A 124 -1.44 -8.55 7.57
CA HIS A 124 -0.98 -7.63 8.59
C HIS A 124 -1.92 -7.46 9.79
N SER A 125 -3.04 -8.16 9.82
CA SER A 125 -3.94 -8.14 10.99
C SER A 125 -4.61 -9.51 11.17
N GLU A 126 -5.03 -9.80 12.41
CA GLU A 126 -5.82 -11.00 12.73
C GLU A 126 -7.12 -11.04 11.90
N ARG A 127 -7.72 -9.87 11.68
CA ARG A 127 -8.90 -9.74 10.83
C ARG A 127 -8.60 -10.14 9.39
N GLU A 128 -7.47 -9.72 8.82
CA GLU A 128 -7.06 -10.14 7.47
C GLU A 128 -6.79 -11.65 7.40
N VAL A 129 -6.18 -12.23 8.45
CA VAL A 129 -5.99 -13.69 8.52
C VAL A 129 -7.33 -14.41 8.46
N ALA A 130 -8.32 -13.98 9.24
CA ALA A 130 -9.66 -14.56 9.25
C ALA A 130 -10.36 -14.41 7.89
N GLU A 131 -10.45 -13.18 7.37
CA GLU A 131 -11.15 -12.88 6.11
C GLU A 131 -10.49 -13.57 4.89
N PHE A 132 -9.15 -13.59 4.77
CA PHE A 132 -8.47 -14.35 3.71
C PHE A 132 -8.54 -15.85 3.93
N GLY A 133 -8.64 -16.33 5.19
CA GLY A 133 -8.93 -17.73 5.50
C GLY A 133 -10.29 -18.16 4.95
N GLU A 134 -11.33 -17.35 5.09
CA GLU A 134 -12.65 -17.58 4.49
C GLU A 134 -12.60 -17.60 2.95
N VAL A 135 -11.87 -16.64 2.35
CA VAL A 135 -11.66 -16.61 0.89
C VAL A 135 -10.94 -17.87 0.41
N ALA A 136 -9.90 -18.31 1.12
CA ALA A 136 -9.16 -19.53 0.82
C ALA A 136 -10.05 -20.78 0.94
N GLY A 137 -10.86 -20.87 1.99
CA GLY A 137 -11.82 -21.98 2.19
C GLY A 137 -12.85 -22.06 1.08
N ARG A 138 -13.31 -20.93 0.56
CA ARG A 138 -14.32 -20.86 -0.51
C ARG A 138 -13.75 -21.10 -1.90
N LEU A 139 -12.59 -20.54 -2.23
CA LEU A 139 -11.98 -20.64 -3.57
C LEU A 139 -11.04 -21.84 -3.70
N GLY A 140 -10.54 -22.33 -2.59
CA GLY A 140 -9.48 -23.34 -2.56
C GLY A 140 -8.12 -22.79 -2.98
N GLY A 141 -7.13 -23.67 -3.11
CA GLY A 141 -5.78 -23.37 -3.58
C GLY A 141 -5.01 -22.41 -2.67
N GLY A 142 -3.88 -21.94 -3.18
CA GLY A 142 -3.01 -21.02 -2.45
C GLY A 142 -2.13 -21.67 -1.40
N GLY A 143 -1.22 -20.89 -0.85
CA GLY A 143 -0.31 -21.27 0.21
C GLY A 143 -0.86 -20.98 1.61
N LEU A 144 0.07 -20.94 2.57
CA LEU A 144 -0.22 -20.57 3.95
C LEU A 144 -0.50 -19.08 4.07
N LEU A 145 -1.28 -18.70 5.08
CA LEU A 145 -1.37 -17.32 5.56
C LEU A 145 -0.34 -17.13 6.67
N GLY A 146 0.41 -16.03 6.61
CA GLY A 146 1.35 -15.62 7.65
C GLY A 146 1.04 -14.23 8.14
N LEU A 147 0.90 -14.05 9.45
CA LEU A 147 0.74 -12.75 10.07
C LEU A 147 2.10 -12.08 10.23
N ALA A 148 2.24 -10.87 9.73
CA ALA A 148 3.39 -10.01 9.99
C ALA A 148 2.91 -8.67 10.51
N ARG A 149 3.68 -8.03 11.37
CA ARG A 149 3.41 -6.63 11.71
C ARG A 149 3.47 -5.77 10.45
N LEU A 150 2.60 -4.77 10.37
CA LEU A 150 2.63 -3.88 9.22
C LEU A 150 3.95 -3.09 9.22
N PRO A 151 4.81 -3.23 8.19
CA PRO A 151 6.23 -2.87 8.27
C PRO A 151 6.53 -1.40 8.55
N PHE A 152 5.61 -0.48 8.26
CA PHE A 152 5.83 0.95 8.48
C PHE A 152 5.25 1.48 9.80
N LEU A 153 4.69 0.60 10.63
CA LEU A 153 4.35 0.93 12.01
C LEU A 153 5.60 0.78 12.88
N ARG A 154 6.01 1.86 13.51
CA ARG A 154 7.25 1.89 14.29
C ARG A 154 7.12 1.22 15.66
N GLY A 155 5.87 1.00 16.11
CA GLY A 155 5.56 0.60 17.47
C GLY A 155 5.57 1.77 18.45
N PRO A 156 5.28 1.49 19.73
CA PRO A 156 5.26 2.54 20.74
C PRO A 156 6.60 3.28 20.76
N VAL A 157 6.52 4.60 20.80
CA VAL A 157 7.68 5.48 20.96
C VAL A 157 8.36 5.10 22.28
N PRO A 158 9.69 4.85 22.30
CA PRO A 158 10.38 4.53 23.53
C PRO A 158 10.12 5.60 24.60
N PRO A 159 9.92 5.21 25.88
CA PRO A 159 9.78 6.17 26.95
C PRO A 159 11.00 7.12 26.98
N GLY A 160 10.76 8.43 26.93
CA GLY A 160 11.81 9.45 26.91
C GLY A 160 12.19 9.97 25.51
N PHE A 161 11.60 9.46 24.46
CA PHE A 161 11.68 10.09 23.13
C PHE A 161 10.59 11.16 23.03
N GLU A 162 10.87 12.32 23.56
CA GLU A 162 10.09 13.53 23.26
C GLU A 162 10.39 13.93 21.82
N PRO A 163 9.37 14.08 20.94
CA PRO A 163 9.59 14.68 19.63
C PRO A 163 10.05 16.12 19.85
N ASP A 164 11.30 16.42 19.60
CA ASP A 164 12.00 17.74 19.51
C ASP A 164 11.45 18.93 20.35
N GLY A 165 10.68 18.72 21.39
CA GLY A 165 10.09 19.78 22.22
C GLY A 165 9.17 20.75 21.43
N ARG A 166 8.81 20.43 20.19
CA ARG A 166 7.89 21.25 19.37
C ARG A 166 6.45 20.94 19.76
N GLU A 167 5.69 21.99 19.98
CA GLU A 167 4.25 21.90 20.18
C GLU A 167 3.58 21.29 18.94
N ARG A 168 2.68 20.32 19.15
CA ARG A 168 1.88 19.75 18.06
C ARG A 168 0.75 20.73 17.73
N ASP A 169 0.89 21.46 16.65
CA ASP A 169 -0.03 22.50 16.20
C ASP A 169 -0.65 22.24 14.83
N ARG A 170 -0.37 21.08 14.23
CA ARG A 170 -0.76 20.79 12.85
C ARG A 170 -1.95 19.86 12.76
N VAL A 171 -2.92 20.18 11.91
CA VAL A 171 -3.93 19.24 11.43
C VAL A 171 -3.58 18.81 10.02
N VAL A 172 -3.44 17.52 9.79
CA VAL A 172 -3.00 16.94 8.51
C VAL A 172 -4.15 16.22 7.84
N PHE A 173 -4.62 16.72 6.69
CA PHE A 173 -5.53 15.97 5.83
C PHE A 173 -4.73 15.20 4.77
N ALA A 174 -4.72 13.87 4.85
CA ALA A 174 -4.05 13.01 3.88
C ALA A 174 -4.93 12.75 2.66
N THR A 175 -4.60 13.36 1.53
CA THR A 175 -5.35 13.22 0.28
C THR A 175 -5.20 11.84 -0.34
N GLN A 176 -6.24 11.42 -1.10
CA GLN A 176 -6.26 10.17 -1.83
C GLN A 176 -6.70 10.39 -3.28
N ALA A 177 -6.07 9.64 -4.22
CA ALA A 177 -6.36 9.81 -5.64
C ALA A 177 -7.75 9.30 -6.04
N LYS A 178 -8.27 8.28 -5.35
CA LYS A 178 -9.48 7.57 -5.75
C LYS A 178 -10.73 7.99 -5.00
N VAL A 179 -10.60 8.42 -3.76
CA VAL A 179 -11.71 8.71 -2.87
C VAL A 179 -11.49 10.03 -2.10
N PRO A 180 -12.52 10.81 -1.87
CA PRO A 180 -13.83 10.70 -2.53
C PRO A 180 -13.72 10.93 -4.03
N ARG A 181 -14.70 10.46 -4.82
CA ARG A 181 -14.59 10.47 -6.29
C ARG A 181 -15.15 11.73 -6.93
N ALA A 182 -16.25 12.24 -6.40
CA ALA A 182 -16.92 13.41 -6.95
C ALA A 182 -16.12 14.69 -6.65
N ARG A 183 -16.23 15.66 -7.55
CA ARG A 183 -15.61 16.97 -7.39
C ARG A 183 -16.20 17.68 -6.16
N GLU A 184 -17.49 17.65 -6.05
CA GLU A 184 -18.29 18.32 -5.00
C GLU A 184 -17.93 17.77 -3.60
N GLU A 185 -17.73 16.45 -3.49
CA GLU A 185 -17.31 15.80 -2.24
C GLU A 185 -15.94 16.31 -1.77
N ARG A 186 -15.00 16.48 -2.71
CA ARG A 186 -13.64 17.02 -2.42
C ARG A 186 -13.68 18.49 -2.05
N GLU A 187 -14.55 19.27 -2.70
CA GLU A 187 -14.76 20.68 -2.38
C GLU A 187 -15.35 20.83 -0.97
N GLN A 188 -16.29 19.97 -0.58
CA GLN A 188 -16.85 19.94 0.79
C GLN A 188 -15.76 19.68 1.84
N VAL A 189 -14.84 18.75 1.60
CA VAL A 189 -13.70 18.51 2.50
C VAL A 189 -12.84 19.76 2.64
N LEU A 190 -12.50 20.43 1.53
CA LEU A 190 -11.69 21.66 1.56
C LEU A 190 -12.40 22.78 2.34
N LEU A 191 -13.71 22.94 2.15
CA LEU A 191 -14.50 23.94 2.87
C LEU A 191 -14.60 23.64 4.38
N ALA A 192 -14.71 22.36 4.78
CA ALA A 192 -14.70 21.98 6.18
C ALA A 192 -13.32 22.24 6.84
N LEU A 193 -12.23 21.93 6.13
CA LEU A 193 -10.87 22.26 6.57
C LEU A 193 -10.65 23.76 6.71
N ALA A 194 -11.19 24.57 5.79
CA ALA A 194 -11.13 26.02 5.86
C ALA A 194 -11.88 26.59 7.07
N LYS A 195 -13.07 26.04 7.37
CA LYS A 195 -13.82 26.39 8.59
C LYS A 195 -13.07 26.04 9.85
N LEU A 196 -12.40 24.87 9.89
CA LEU A 196 -11.52 24.51 11.00
C LEU A 196 -10.41 25.55 11.18
N ALA A 197 -9.70 25.91 10.09
CA ALA A 197 -8.60 26.87 10.12
C ALA A 197 -9.07 28.27 10.55
N GLU A 198 -10.32 28.65 10.28
CA GLU A 198 -10.92 29.89 10.74
C GLU A 198 -11.23 29.85 12.25
N ARG A 199 -11.86 28.75 12.74
CA ARG A 199 -12.23 28.55 14.13
C ARG A 199 -11.05 28.33 15.06
N ARG A 200 -9.98 27.71 14.53
CA ARG A 200 -8.76 27.37 15.26
C ARG A 200 -7.54 28.01 14.58
N PRO A 201 -7.37 29.34 14.76
CA PRO A 201 -6.23 30.07 14.17
C PRO A 201 -4.87 29.68 14.73
N ASP A 202 -4.85 28.97 15.83
CA ASP A 202 -3.69 28.34 16.48
C ASP A 202 -3.20 27.08 15.74
N LEU A 203 -4.01 26.52 14.85
CA LEU A 203 -3.67 25.29 14.11
C LEU A 203 -3.19 25.59 12.67
N ASP A 204 -2.12 24.91 12.27
CA ASP A 204 -1.63 24.85 10.88
C ASP A 204 -2.38 23.73 10.12
N VAL A 205 -3.43 24.08 9.37
CA VAL A 205 -4.23 23.12 8.63
C VAL A 205 -3.59 22.81 7.29
N VAL A 206 -3.09 21.59 7.13
CA VAL A 206 -2.30 21.11 5.99
C VAL A 206 -3.06 20.10 5.15
N VAL A 207 -3.24 20.39 3.88
CA VAL A 207 -3.65 19.44 2.85
C VAL A 207 -2.41 18.74 2.31
N LYS A 208 -2.13 17.54 2.82
CA LYS A 208 -0.96 16.76 2.44
C LYS A 208 -1.21 16.04 1.13
N LEU A 209 -0.54 16.52 0.08
CA LEU A 209 -0.58 15.95 -1.27
C LEU A 209 0.26 14.66 -1.35
N ARG A 210 -0.13 13.76 -2.25
CA ARG A 210 0.60 12.51 -2.49
C ARG A 210 1.89 12.71 -3.28
N ALA A 211 1.89 13.68 -4.19
CA ALA A 211 3.04 14.06 -5.01
C ALA A 211 2.84 15.50 -5.51
N LEU A 212 3.92 16.14 -5.87
CA LEU A 212 3.89 17.45 -6.54
C LEU A 212 3.50 17.29 -8.02
N ASP A 213 3.06 18.40 -8.63
CA ASP A 213 2.75 18.44 -10.06
C ASP A 213 3.95 17.99 -10.91
N GLY A 214 3.71 17.00 -11.78
CA GLY A 214 4.74 16.41 -12.66
C GLY A 214 5.36 15.12 -12.16
N GLU A 215 5.19 14.73 -10.91
CA GLU A 215 5.66 13.43 -10.39
C GLU A 215 4.73 12.27 -10.82
N ARG A 216 5.35 11.10 -11.06
CA ARG A 216 4.60 9.90 -11.44
C ARG A 216 3.88 9.32 -10.23
N GLN A 217 2.56 9.23 -10.33
CA GLN A 217 1.73 8.60 -9.32
C GLN A 217 1.23 7.22 -9.79
N THR A 218 1.09 6.28 -8.85
CA THR A 218 0.50 4.95 -9.10
C THR A 218 -0.95 5.05 -9.55
N HIS A 219 -1.66 6.08 -9.12
CA HIS A 219 -3.05 6.38 -9.47
C HIS A 219 -3.18 7.80 -9.96
N ASN A 220 -3.85 7.99 -11.10
CA ASN A 220 -4.16 9.29 -11.64
C ASN A 220 -5.29 9.95 -10.80
N GLU A 221 -5.05 11.13 -10.28
CA GLU A 221 -6.02 11.93 -9.54
C GLU A 221 -6.86 12.74 -10.55
N ARG A 222 -8.17 12.51 -10.55
CA ARG A 222 -9.07 13.18 -11.52
C ARG A 222 -9.32 14.65 -11.17
N HIS A 223 -9.43 14.94 -9.88
CA HIS A 223 -9.73 16.25 -9.34
C HIS A 223 -8.69 16.60 -8.26
N PRO A 224 -7.52 17.15 -8.61
CA PRO A 224 -6.47 17.52 -7.66
C PRO A 224 -6.97 18.58 -6.66
N TYR A 225 -6.77 18.35 -5.38
CA TYR A 225 -7.25 19.23 -4.31
C TYR A 225 -6.73 20.66 -4.42
N GLN A 226 -5.45 20.84 -4.78
CA GLN A 226 -4.87 22.16 -4.96
C GLN A 226 -5.57 22.95 -6.06
N ARG A 227 -5.92 22.31 -7.18
CA ARG A 227 -6.64 22.96 -8.27
C ARG A 227 -8.08 23.27 -7.88
N LEU A 228 -8.75 22.37 -7.17
CA LEU A 228 -10.11 22.63 -6.66
C LEU A 228 -10.13 23.83 -5.72
N TRP A 229 -9.11 23.97 -4.87
CA TRP A 229 -8.99 25.10 -3.97
C TRP A 229 -8.84 26.42 -4.71
N GLN A 230 -8.02 26.46 -5.78
CA GLN A 230 -7.89 27.60 -6.66
C GLN A 230 -9.22 27.93 -7.37
N ASP A 231 -9.91 26.91 -7.89
CA ASP A 231 -11.24 27.07 -8.54
C ASP A 231 -12.29 27.64 -7.58
N LEU A 232 -12.21 27.36 -6.28
CA LEU A 232 -13.07 27.91 -5.22
C LEU A 232 -12.72 29.36 -4.83
N GLY A 233 -11.65 29.92 -5.36
CA GLY A 233 -11.18 31.26 -5.01
C GLY A 233 -10.42 31.33 -3.68
N GLU A 234 -9.93 30.22 -3.18
CA GLU A 234 -9.10 30.10 -1.96
C GLU A 234 -9.75 30.74 -0.72
N PRO A 235 -10.97 30.30 -0.31
CA PRO A 235 -11.79 30.99 0.68
C PRO A 235 -11.29 30.86 2.13
N GLY A 236 -10.00 30.65 2.38
CA GLY A 236 -9.47 30.51 3.73
C GLY A 236 -7.97 30.16 3.75
N ARG A 237 -7.48 29.87 4.95
CA ARG A 237 -6.04 29.57 5.16
C ARG A 237 -5.83 28.07 5.14
N LEU A 238 -5.51 27.49 3.98
CA LEU A 238 -5.05 26.11 3.87
C LEU A 238 -3.63 26.07 3.31
N ARG A 239 -2.79 25.25 3.89
CA ARG A 239 -1.45 25.01 3.38
C ARG A 239 -1.40 23.68 2.63
N PHE A 240 -0.98 23.72 1.37
CA PHE A 240 -0.76 22.52 0.56
C PHE A 240 0.71 22.11 0.64
N ALA A 241 0.99 20.87 1.00
CA ALA A 241 2.35 20.38 1.15
C ALA A 241 2.49 18.95 0.65
N ALA A 242 3.65 18.63 0.08
CA ALA A 242 4.13 17.27 -0.16
C ALA A 242 5.18 16.92 0.91
N GLY A 243 5.90 15.83 0.74
CA GLY A 243 6.92 15.38 1.69
C GLY A 243 6.57 14.06 2.38
N SER A 244 7.39 13.65 3.31
CA SER A 244 7.17 12.40 4.04
C SER A 244 5.98 12.50 5.00
N MET A 245 5.27 11.39 5.21
CA MET A 245 4.21 11.36 6.20
C MET A 245 4.77 11.53 7.62
N ASP A 246 5.98 11.06 7.83
CA ASP A 246 6.71 11.17 9.08
C ASP A 246 6.87 12.61 9.57
N GLU A 247 7.33 13.51 8.68
CA GLU A 247 7.49 14.94 8.97
C GLU A 247 6.15 15.63 9.31
N HIS A 248 5.07 15.20 8.66
CA HIS A 248 3.76 15.76 8.93
C HIS A 248 3.18 15.26 10.26
N LEU A 249 3.32 13.96 10.55
CA LEU A 249 2.79 13.35 11.77
C LEU A 249 3.57 13.73 13.02
N SER A 250 4.86 14.08 12.93
CA SER A 250 5.65 14.54 14.08
C SER A 250 5.11 15.83 14.70
N LEU A 251 4.47 16.67 13.92
CA LEU A 251 3.86 17.94 14.36
C LEU A 251 2.33 17.87 14.43
N ALA A 252 1.72 16.69 14.23
CA ALA A 252 0.28 16.58 14.12
C ALA A 252 -0.41 16.60 15.49
N ALA A 253 -1.28 17.59 15.69
CA ALA A 253 -2.30 17.64 16.75
C ALA A 253 -3.57 16.87 16.35
N GLY A 254 -3.80 16.68 15.05
CA GLY A 254 -4.91 15.91 14.50
C GLY A 254 -4.63 15.40 13.09
N PHE A 255 -5.23 14.27 12.75
CA PHE A 255 -5.09 13.67 11.42
C PHE A 255 -6.47 13.41 10.81
N VAL A 256 -6.64 13.69 9.54
CA VAL A 256 -7.92 13.52 8.82
C VAL A 256 -7.70 12.72 7.56
N THR A 257 -8.60 11.83 7.25
CA THR A 257 -8.61 11.11 5.98
C THR A 257 -9.97 10.51 5.66
N VAL A 258 -10.13 10.01 4.44
CA VAL A 258 -11.27 9.14 4.07
C VAL A 258 -10.89 7.67 4.22
N SER A 259 -9.69 7.26 3.76
CA SER A 259 -9.28 5.84 3.80
C SER A 259 -7.75 5.63 3.66
N SER A 260 -6.92 6.59 4.02
CA SER A 260 -5.47 6.45 3.87
C SER A 260 -4.88 5.44 4.86
N THR A 261 -3.97 4.60 4.38
CA THR A 261 -3.13 3.74 5.25
C THR A 261 -2.32 4.57 6.26
N ALA A 262 -2.06 5.85 5.98
CA ALA A 262 -1.40 6.76 6.90
C ALA A 262 -2.19 7.01 8.21
N ALA A 263 -3.50 6.69 8.25
CA ALA A 263 -4.27 6.64 9.48
C ALA A 263 -3.67 5.65 10.49
N LEU A 264 -3.16 4.53 10.02
CA LEU A 264 -2.49 3.55 10.90
C LEU A 264 -1.17 4.11 11.44
N GLU A 265 -0.42 4.87 10.64
CA GLU A 265 0.80 5.56 11.09
C GLU A 265 0.47 6.67 12.13
N ALA A 266 -0.67 7.35 11.98
CA ALA A 266 -1.15 8.33 12.95
C ALA A 266 -1.53 7.65 14.28
N ILE A 267 -2.28 6.54 14.24
CA ILE A 267 -2.64 5.75 15.43
C ILE A 267 -1.41 5.21 16.15
N ASP A 268 -0.40 4.73 15.41
CA ASP A 268 0.85 4.19 15.98
C ASP A 268 1.67 5.25 16.73
N ARG A 269 1.41 6.54 16.48
CA ARG A 269 2.03 7.70 17.15
C ARG A 269 1.12 8.41 18.12
N ASP A 270 0.01 7.79 18.47
CA ASP A 270 -1.02 8.35 19.34
C ASP A 270 -1.50 9.75 18.88
N VAL A 271 -1.53 9.99 17.55
CA VAL A 271 -2.15 11.18 16.97
C VAL A 271 -3.65 10.93 16.85
N PRO A 272 -4.49 11.75 17.50
CA PRO A 272 -5.93 11.62 17.38
C PRO A 272 -6.38 11.93 15.96
N LEU A 273 -7.37 11.18 15.46
CA LEU A 273 -7.76 11.31 14.06
C LEU A 273 -9.27 11.27 13.82
N LEU A 274 -9.64 11.65 12.61
CA LEU A 274 -11.00 11.60 12.09
C LEU A 274 -11.00 10.92 10.73
N VAL A 275 -11.82 9.89 10.58
CA VAL A 275 -12.10 9.24 9.29
C VAL A 275 -13.46 9.70 8.80
N LEU A 276 -13.51 10.41 7.69
CA LEU A 276 -14.74 11.00 7.16
C LEU A 276 -15.68 9.92 6.64
N GLU A 277 -16.91 9.90 7.15
CA GLU A 277 -17.97 8.95 6.79
C GLU A 277 -19.09 9.54 5.91
N ASP A 278 -19.11 10.88 5.69
CA ASP A 278 -20.15 11.56 4.88
C ASP A 278 -20.29 10.97 3.47
N PHE A 279 -19.22 10.38 2.95
CA PHE A 279 -19.20 9.78 1.61
C PHE A 279 -19.52 8.28 1.62
N GLY A 280 -19.94 7.77 2.78
CA GLY A 280 -20.25 6.37 3.05
C GLY A 280 -19.07 5.56 3.60
N VAL A 281 -19.41 4.47 4.29
CA VAL A 281 -18.46 3.45 4.79
C VAL A 281 -18.66 2.20 3.96
N SER A 282 -17.79 1.97 2.98
CA SER A 282 -17.98 0.92 1.97
C SER A 282 -16.65 0.43 1.38
N ALA A 283 -16.71 -0.67 0.64
CA ALA A 283 -15.57 -1.17 -0.13
C ALA A 283 -15.12 -0.20 -1.23
N GLU A 284 -16.06 0.57 -1.82
CA GLU A 284 -15.79 1.60 -2.83
C GLU A 284 -15.03 2.77 -2.25
N MET A 285 -15.32 3.13 -0.99
CA MET A 285 -14.62 4.18 -0.25
C MET A 285 -13.32 3.67 0.39
N ILE A 286 -13.10 2.34 0.38
CA ILE A 286 -11.88 1.68 0.89
C ILE A 286 -11.69 1.93 2.40
N ASN A 287 -12.75 2.23 3.13
CA ASN A 287 -12.70 2.61 4.56
C ASN A 287 -13.42 1.64 5.50
N LEU A 288 -13.88 0.48 5.02
CA LEU A 288 -14.54 -0.55 5.84
C LEU A 288 -13.70 -1.03 7.02
N VAL A 289 -12.38 -0.93 6.94
CA VAL A 289 -11.49 -1.28 8.05
C VAL A 289 -11.77 -0.46 9.31
N PHE A 290 -12.23 0.80 9.15
CA PHE A 290 -12.53 1.70 10.26
C PHE A 290 -13.93 1.54 10.86
N ALA A 291 -14.75 0.63 10.32
CA ALA A 291 -16.04 0.30 10.96
C ALA A 291 -15.79 -0.25 12.37
N GLY A 292 -16.50 0.28 13.36
CA GLY A 292 -16.33 -0.08 14.77
C GLY A 292 -15.06 0.45 15.45
N SER A 293 -14.30 1.33 14.79
CA SER A 293 -13.07 1.89 15.34
C SER A 293 -13.28 3.05 16.34
N GLY A 294 -14.46 3.65 16.37
CA GLY A 294 -14.72 4.92 17.07
C GLY A 294 -14.13 6.16 16.38
N LEU A 295 -13.52 6.00 15.19
CA LEU A 295 -12.81 7.06 14.47
C LEU A 295 -13.66 7.74 13.39
N LEU A 296 -14.81 7.16 13.06
CA LEU A 296 -15.71 7.68 12.04
C LEU A 296 -16.38 8.98 12.53
N GLY A 297 -16.55 9.92 11.63
CA GLY A 297 -17.24 11.16 11.91
C GLY A 297 -17.42 12.01 10.66
N THR A 298 -18.06 13.17 10.83
CA THR A 298 -18.61 13.99 9.77
C THR A 298 -17.72 15.19 9.41
N LEU A 299 -18.07 15.86 8.31
CA LEU A 299 -17.48 17.15 7.91
C LEU A 299 -17.76 18.25 8.95
N ASP A 300 -18.87 18.15 9.72
CA ASP A 300 -19.13 19.06 10.83
C ASP A 300 -18.20 18.77 12.01
N ASP A 301 -17.97 17.50 12.35
CA ASP A 301 -16.94 17.11 13.32
C ASP A 301 -15.56 17.65 12.93
N LEU A 302 -15.21 17.58 11.63
CA LEU A 302 -13.96 18.15 11.11
C LEU A 302 -13.90 19.66 11.32
N ALA A 303 -14.97 20.38 10.96
CA ALA A 303 -15.05 21.84 11.09
C ALA A 303 -14.99 22.31 12.56
N ASP A 304 -15.42 21.45 13.49
CA ASP A 304 -15.36 21.67 14.94
C ASP A 304 -14.05 21.19 15.57
N GLY A 305 -13.16 20.54 14.80
CA GLY A 305 -11.88 20.04 15.29
C GLY A 305 -12.00 18.82 16.20
N VAL A 306 -13.01 17.98 16.00
CA VAL A 306 -13.22 16.76 16.79
C VAL A 306 -12.39 15.63 16.24
N PHE A 307 -11.35 15.27 16.99
CA PHE A 307 -10.47 14.12 16.70
C PHE A 307 -10.57 13.09 17.82
N ARG A 308 -10.41 11.80 17.49
CA ARG A 308 -10.67 10.68 18.39
C ARG A 308 -9.49 9.72 18.42
N ALA A 309 -9.34 8.98 19.51
CA ALA A 309 -8.49 7.80 19.59
C ALA A 309 -9.30 6.55 19.22
N PRO A 310 -8.69 5.51 18.66
CA PRO A 310 -9.40 4.28 18.31
C PRO A 310 -9.86 3.50 19.53
N GLU A 311 -10.98 2.78 19.39
CA GLU A 311 -11.43 1.80 20.37
C GLU A 311 -10.38 0.69 20.56
N GLN A 312 -10.14 0.28 21.82
CA GLN A 312 -9.09 -0.69 22.13
C GLN A 312 -9.32 -2.07 21.50
N GLU A 313 -10.56 -2.55 21.46
CA GLU A 313 -10.91 -3.83 20.84
C GLU A 313 -10.61 -3.81 19.33
N TRP A 314 -10.99 -2.70 18.67
CA TRP A 314 -10.69 -2.52 17.27
C TRP A 314 -9.17 -2.48 17.03
N ARG A 315 -8.43 -1.76 17.87
CA ARG A 315 -6.96 -1.65 17.77
C ARG A 315 -6.29 -3.03 17.88
N ALA A 316 -6.72 -3.85 18.84
CA ALA A 316 -6.19 -5.21 19.06
C ALA A 316 -6.47 -6.16 17.89
N ALA A 317 -7.66 -6.11 17.31
CA ALA A 317 -8.07 -7.00 16.21
C ALA A 317 -7.43 -6.62 14.85
N ASN A 318 -6.96 -5.37 14.71
CA ASN A 318 -6.42 -4.88 13.45
C ASN A 318 -4.87 -4.90 13.45
N TYR A 319 -4.21 -3.84 13.04
CA TYR A 319 -2.79 -3.82 12.66
C TYR A 319 -1.80 -3.66 13.83
N PHE A 320 -2.29 -3.52 15.07
CA PHE A 320 -1.47 -3.14 16.23
C PHE A 320 -1.17 -4.31 17.16
N HIS A 321 -1.16 -5.52 16.63
CA HIS A 321 -0.77 -6.70 17.39
C HIS A 321 0.72 -6.65 17.80
N PRO A 322 1.10 -7.29 18.93
CA PRO A 322 2.49 -7.33 19.37
C PRO A 322 3.37 -8.12 18.38
N ALA A 323 4.66 -7.78 18.32
CA ALA A 323 5.60 -8.45 17.42
C ALA A 323 5.64 -9.98 17.63
N ALA A 324 5.46 -10.44 18.86
CA ALA A 324 5.42 -11.87 19.20
C ALA A 324 4.24 -12.64 18.57
N ALA A 325 3.19 -11.94 18.12
CA ALA A 325 2.07 -12.55 17.40
C ALA A 325 2.38 -12.80 15.91
N SER A 326 3.47 -12.24 15.39
CA SER A 326 3.91 -12.49 14.01
C SER A 326 4.22 -13.95 13.76
N THR A 327 3.63 -14.56 12.73
CA THR A 327 3.79 -15.97 12.40
C THR A 327 4.44 -16.21 11.04
N TRP A 328 4.68 -15.16 10.25
CA TRP A 328 5.15 -15.34 8.87
C TRP A 328 6.55 -15.95 8.78
N VAL A 329 7.48 -15.62 9.71
CA VAL A 329 8.84 -16.18 9.72
C VAL A 329 8.82 -17.65 10.13
N SER A 330 8.03 -18.03 11.17
CA SER A 330 7.88 -19.43 11.57
C SER A 330 7.22 -20.28 10.47
N ARG A 331 6.20 -19.73 9.79
CA ARG A 331 5.57 -20.39 8.63
C ARG A 331 6.54 -20.54 7.46
N LEU A 332 7.40 -19.56 7.24
CA LEU A 332 8.47 -19.65 6.23
C LEU A 332 9.46 -20.75 6.60
N GLY A 333 9.87 -20.87 7.87
CA GLY A 333 10.70 -21.96 8.37
C GLY A 333 10.07 -23.33 8.16
N GLU A 334 8.77 -23.50 8.43
CA GLU A 334 8.02 -24.72 8.16
C GLU A 334 8.07 -25.10 6.66
N LEU A 335 7.94 -24.11 5.76
CA LEU A 335 7.98 -24.34 4.31
C LEU A 335 9.38 -24.74 3.82
N LEU A 336 10.43 -24.18 4.41
CA LEU A 336 11.82 -24.53 4.06
C LEU A 336 12.21 -25.91 4.57
N GLY A 337 11.65 -26.38 5.68
CA GLY A 337 11.95 -27.70 6.28
C GLY A 337 11.03 -28.83 5.83
N GLY A 338 9.96 -28.54 5.08
CA GLY A 338 8.91 -29.52 4.77
C GLY A 338 8.79 -29.85 3.28
N GLU A 339 8.36 -31.09 2.98
CA GLU A 339 7.98 -31.53 1.62
C GLU A 339 6.52 -31.19 1.33
N ARG A 340 6.18 -29.93 1.17
CA ARG A 340 4.83 -29.53 0.77
C ARG A 340 4.76 -29.40 -0.75
N PRO A 341 3.72 -29.97 -1.40
CA PRO A 341 3.54 -29.77 -2.83
C PRO A 341 3.32 -28.27 -3.09
N PRO A 342 4.00 -27.70 -4.10
CA PRO A 342 3.86 -26.29 -4.40
C PRO A 342 2.42 -25.95 -4.83
N PRO A 343 1.85 -24.84 -4.38
CA PRO A 343 0.53 -24.41 -4.82
C PRO A 343 0.55 -24.07 -6.31
N ARG A 344 -0.59 -24.30 -6.97
CA ARG A 344 -0.80 -23.91 -8.36
C ARG A 344 -1.67 -22.65 -8.41
N SER A 345 -1.38 -21.79 -9.38
CA SER A 345 -2.23 -20.62 -9.58
C SER A 345 -3.66 -21.02 -9.98
N LEU A 346 -4.64 -20.51 -9.25
CA LEU A 346 -6.07 -20.66 -9.60
C LEU A 346 -6.43 -19.93 -10.91
N LEU A 347 -5.52 -19.13 -11.44
CA LEU A 347 -5.65 -18.47 -12.75
C LEU A 347 -5.08 -19.31 -13.90
N ASP A 348 -4.64 -20.55 -13.64
CA ASP A 348 -4.27 -21.50 -14.70
C ASP A 348 -5.53 -21.98 -15.42
N GLY A 349 -5.68 -21.57 -16.66
CA GLY A 349 -6.82 -21.98 -17.46
C GLY A 349 -7.15 -21.00 -18.59
N PRO A 350 -7.94 -21.46 -19.57
CA PRO A 350 -8.23 -20.67 -20.79
C PRO A 350 -9.03 -19.40 -20.50
N VAL A 351 -9.85 -19.37 -19.45
CA VAL A 351 -10.67 -18.20 -19.06
C VAL A 351 -9.79 -17.01 -18.69
N HIS A 352 -8.65 -17.26 -18.03
CA HIS A 352 -7.74 -16.22 -17.57
C HIS A 352 -6.58 -15.93 -18.54
N ALA A 353 -6.40 -16.75 -19.57
CA ALA A 353 -5.26 -16.66 -20.50
C ALA A 353 -5.09 -15.28 -21.14
N ALA A 354 -6.18 -14.61 -21.53
CA ALA A 354 -6.11 -13.28 -22.11
C ALA A 354 -5.68 -12.20 -21.10
N ALA A 355 -6.10 -12.31 -19.86
CA ALA A 355 -5.71 -11.38 -18.79
C ALA A 355 -4.23 -11.61 -18.40
N ARG A 356 -3.81 -12.86 -18.25
CA ARG A 356 -2.42 -13.23 -17.96
C ARG A 356 -1.48 -12.81 -19.10
N ARG A 357 -1.85 -13.00 -20.37
CA ARG A 357 -1.06 -12.50 -21.52
C ARG A 357 -0.86 -10.98 -21.46
N ARG A 358 -1.90 -10.21 -21.11
CA ARG A 358 -1.76 -8.75 -20.93
C ARG A 358 -0.83 -8.39 -19.78
N ALA A 359 -0.90 -9.12 -18.67
CA ALA A 359 0.00 -8.91 -17.53
C ALA A 359 1.44 -9.27 -17.90
N ARG A 360 1.65 -10.38 -18.62
CA ARG A 360 2.95 -10.80 -19.14
C ARG A 360 3.61 -9.73 -20.03
N LEU A 361 2.84 -9.14 -20.95
CA LEU A 361 3.35 -8.04 -21.78
C LEU A 361 3.86 -6.84 -20.94
N ARG A 362 3.24 -6.55 -19.80
CA ARG A 362 3.70 -5.47 -18.91
C ARG A 362 5.03 -5.76 -18.21
N VAL A 363 5.37 -7.03 -18.04
CA VAL A 363 6.59 -7.49 -17.38
C VAL A 363 7.72 -7.73 -18.38
N GLU A 364 7.40 -8.21 -19.58
CA GLU A 364 8.39 -8.59 -20.60
C GLU A 364 8.75 -7.45 -21.56
N VAL A 365 7.77 -6.59 -21.89
CA VAL A 365 7.97 -5.52 -22.87
C VAL A 365 8.43 -4.23 -22.18
N PRO A 366 9.47 -3.56 -22.68
CA PRO A 366 9.93 -2.28 -22.12
C PRO A 366 8.80 -1.26 -22.02
N PRO A 367 8.70 -0.49 -20.93
CA PRO A 367 7.63 0.49 -20.72
C PRO A 367 7.49 1.52 -21.82
N GLU A 368 8.60 1.88 -22.48
CA GLU A 368 8.64 2.84 -23.61
C GLU A 368 7.87 2.30 -24.82
N VAL A 369 8.04 1.02 -25.13
CA VAL A 369 7.38 0.34 -26.24
C VAL A 369 5.87 0.20 -25.98
N LEU A 370 5.50 -0.17 -24.74
CA LEU A 370 4.09 -0.24 -24.33
C LEU A 370 3.39 1.12 -24.45
N ARG A 371 4.06 2.21 -24.07
CA ARG A 371 3.51 3.58 -24.20
C ARG A 371 3.26 3.97 -25.65
N LEU A 372 4.17 3.63 -26.56
CA LEU A 372 3.98 3.84 -28.01
C LEU A 372 2.74 3.11 -28.51
N GLY A 373 2.60 1.84 -28.17
CA GLY A 373 1.45 1.01 -28.55
C GLY A 373 0.11 1.59 -28.03
N TYR A 374 0.06 2.07 -26.77
CA TYR A 374 -1.14 2.71 -26.22
C TYR A 374 -1.47 4.05 -26.90
N LYS A 375 -0.46 4.88 -27.22
CA LYS A 375 -0.67 6.14 -27.96
C LYS A 375 -1.24 5.88 -29.36
N THR A 376 -0.69 4.90 -30.06
CA THR A 376 -1.15 4.51 -31.41
C THR A 376 -2.58 3.98 -31.38
N LYS A 377 -2.91 3.10 -30.41
CA LYS A 377 -4.28 2.59 -30.23
C LYS A 377 -5.29 3.69 -29.91
N ARG A 378 -4.93 4.68 -29.08
CA ARG A 378 -5.78 5.85 -28.79
C ARG A 378 -5.99 6.74 -30.00
N ARG A 379 -4.97 6.92 -30.85
CA ARG A 379 -5.09 7.69 -32.10
C ARG A 379 -6.01 6.97 -33.08
N LEU A 380 -5.83 5.68 -33.30
CA LEU A 380 -6.70 4.87 -34.14
C LEU A 380 -8.16 4.84 -33.67
N ALA A 381 -8.39 4.71 -32.37
CA ALA A 381 -9.73 4.75 -31.80
C ALA A 381 -10.42 6.13 -31.89
N ARG A 382 -9.64 7.22 -32.09
CA ARG A 382 -10.19 8.57 -32.34
C ARG A 382 -10.49 8.82 -33.82
N VAL A 383 -9.82 8.12 -34.70
CA VAL A 383 -10.03 8.22 -36.19
C VAL A 383 -11.19 7.33 -36.65
N LEU A 384 -11.51 6.29 -35.88
CA LEU A 384 -12.61 5.34 -36.15
C LEU A 384 -13.92 5.69 -35.43
N ARG A 385 -13.97 6.83 -34.74
CA ARG A 385 -15.19 7.48 -34.22
C ARG A 385 -15.49 8.75 -35.01
#